data_03388bbb8acb596849b127418722ebd1
#
_entry.id   03388bbb8acb596849b127418722ebd1
#
_cell.length_a   1.000
_cell.length_b   1.000
_cell.length_c   1.000
_cell.angle_alpha   90.00
_cell.angle_beta   90.00
_cell.angle_gamma   90.00
#
_symmetry.space_group_name_H-M   'P 1'
#
loop_
_entity.id
_entity.type
_entity.pdbx_description
1 polymer ?
#
loop_
_entity_poly.entity_id
_entity_poly.type
_entity_poly.pdbx_seq_one_letter_code
_entity_poly.pdbx_strand_id
1 'polypeptide(L)'
;MENRTYTADAEPGEEVTVAGWVHEIRDLGGIAFLILRDTTGRIQVKFEKDEMDEELVETGLGASRESVVSVTGAVEEEPRAPTGVEVTPESVEVISEADTELPLDPSGKVDAELSTRLDNRTLDLRREEGQAIFEIRAEVMRAVREAFREADATEINTPKIVATGTEGGTELFPITYFGQEAFMNQSPQLFKQLVAGSNLERVFEIGPIFRAEEHNTPRHLNEATSIDFEGAFCDHNDAMDVCESVVVSAYEAVAENCQRQLEALDLEAEFEPPETPFPRLSYEEAIERINATGELDEQLVWGDDLPTEGEKALGDDVGGHYFITDWPAEIKPFYIMDHDDGELSTGFDMMHPRMELV
;
A
#
# COMPACT_ATOMS: atom_id res chain seq x y z
N MET A 1 17.38 -9.10 -20.68
CA MET A 1 18.30 -8.26 -21.48
C MET A 1 19.52 -7.95 -20.63
N GLU A 2 20.68 -8.49 -20.98
CA GLU A 2 21.89 -8.33 -20.17
C GLU A 2 22.50 -6.92 -20.15
N ASN A 3 22.11 -6.02 -21.06
CA ASN A 3 22.69 -4.68 -21.19
C ASN A 3 21.63 -3.57 -21.23
N ARG A 4 20.47 -3.77 -20.59
CA ARG A 4 19.45 -2.75 -20.55
C ARG A 4 19.78 -1.68 -19.48
N THR A 5 19.79 -0.42 -19.91
CA THR A 5 19.81 0.73 -19.02
C THR A 5 18.37 1.16 -18.71
N TYR A 6 18.05 1.45 -17.46
CA TYR A 6 16.76 2.05 -17.11
C TYR A 6 16.69 3.52 -17.52
N THR A 7 15.48 4.02 -17.78
CA THR A 7 15.31 5.39 -18.29
C THR A 7 15.84 6.46 -17.33
N ALA A 8 15.78 6.24 -16.03
CA ALA A 8 16.32 7.15 -15.02
C ALA A 8 17.85 7.11 -14.89
N ASP A 9 18.50 6.03 -15.36
CA ASP A 9 19.94 5.79 -15.21
C ASP A 9 20.74 6.21 -16.46
N ALA A 10 20.08 6.74 -17.49
CA ALA A 10 20.72 7.17 -18.73
C ALA A 10 21.48 8.49 -18.52
N GLU A 11 22.81 8.47 -18.71
CA GLU A 11 23.67 9.63 -18.52
C GLU A 11 24.17 10.22 -19.86
N PRO A 12 24.29 11.55 -20.00
CA PRO A 12 24.79 12.18 -21.20
C PRO A 12 26.19 11.69 -21.59
N GLY A 13 26.39 11.36 -22.87
CA GLY A 13 27.65 10.90 -23.41
C GLY A 13 27.83 9.40 -23.42
N GLU A 14 26.88 8.65 -22.90
CA GLU A 14 26.86 7.19 -22.95
C GLU A 14 26.14 6.66 -24.20
N GLU A 15 26.47 5.45 -24.62
CA GLU A 15 25.68 4.62 -25.53
C GLU A 15 24.89 3.63 -24.68
N VAL A 16 23.57 3.69 -24.79
CA VAL A 16 22.66 2.88 -23.95
C VAL A 16 21.72 2.05 -24.78
N THR A 17 21.23 0.95 -24.20
CA THR A 17 20.06 0.23 -24.70
C THR A 17 18.93 0.41 -23.68
N VAL A 18 17.94 1.23 -24.01
CA VAL A 18 16.73 1.40 -23.22
C VAL A 18 15.59 0.55 -23.80
N ALA A 19 14.75 -0.01 -22.96
CA ALA A 19 13.61 -0.80 -23.42
C ALA A 19 12.40 -0.60 -22.51
N GLY A 20 11.21 -0.49 -23.10
CA GLY A 20 9.98 -0.23 -22.37
C GLY A 20 8.78 -0.11 -23.30
N TRP A 21 7.75 0.55 -22.82
CA TRP A 21 6.51 0.77 -23.55
C TRP A 21 6.51 2.10 -24.26
N VAL A 22 5.98 2.14 -25.49
CA VAL A 22 5.72 3.38 -26.23
C VAL A 22 4.61 4.15 -25.53
N HIS A 23 4.98 5.20 -24.79
CA HIS A 23 4.00 6.01 -24.07
C HIS A 23 3.30 7.00 -25.00
N GLU A 24 4.05 7.70 -25.84
CA GLU A 24 3.54 8.72 -26.76
C GLU A 24 4.49 8.85 -27.96
N ILE A 25 3.94 9.17 -29.12
CA ILE A 25 4.72 9.60 -30.30
C ILE A 25 4.28 11.00 -30.65
N ARG A 26 5.25 11.91 -30.81
CA ARG A 26 5.05 13.32 -31.17
C ARG A 26 5.73 13.59 -32.49
N ASP A 27 4.96 13.85 -33.54
CA ASP A 27 5.47 14.18 -34.88
C ASP A 27 5.38 15.70 -35.12
N LEU A 28 6.53 16.36 -35.27
CA LEU A 28 6.63 17.79 -35.51
C LEU A 28 7.11 18.11 -36.93
N GLY A 29 7.01 17.15 -37.85
CA GLY A 29 7.42 17.29 -39.25
C GLY A 29 8.83 16.72 -39.49
N GLY A 30 9.88 17.55 -39.59
CA GLY A 30 11.27 17.06 -39.79
C GLY A 30 11.85 16.32 -38.57
N ILE A 31 11.30 16.56 -37.38
CA ILE A 31 11.71 15.92 -36.14
C ILE A 31 10.49 15.23 -35.51
N ALA A 32 10.70 14.05 -34.99
CA ALA A 32 9.69 13.32 -34.20
C ALA A 32 10.30 12.75 -32.92
N PHE A 33 9.46 12.51 -31.93
CA PHE A 33 9.87 11.96 -30.64
C PHE A 33 9.01 10.75 -30.30
N LEU A 34 9.68 9.69 -29.89
CA LEU A 34 9.06 8.56 -29.21
C LEU A 34 9.38 8.70 -27.72
N ILE A 35 8.35 8.80 -26.89
CA ILE A 35 8.49 8.80 -25.45
C ILE A 35 8.37 7.33 -24.99
N LEU A 36 9.49 6.79 -24.51
CA LEU A 36 9.57 5.45 -23.98
C LEU A 36 9.43 5.50 -22.46
N ARG A 37 8.63 4.61 -21.90
CA ARG A 37 8.39 4.50 -20.47
C ARG A 37 8.84 3.13 -19.96
N ASP A 38 9.52 3.13 -18.82
CA ASP A 38 9.77 1.92 -18.04
C ASP A 38 9.34 2.10 -16.56
N THR A 39 9.78 1.22 -15.67
CA THR A 39 9.45 1.29 -14.24
C THR A 39 10.08 2.49 -13.53
N THR A 40 11.16 3.06 -14.06
CA THR A 40 11.89 4.16 -13.42
C THR A 40 11.47 5.54 -13.94
N GLY A 41 10.79 5.61 -15.09
CA GLY A 41 10.34 6.88 -15.65
C GLY A 41 10.12 6.84 -17.15
N ARG A 42 10.39 7.99 -17.77
CA ARG A 42 10.20 8.21 -19.21
C ARG A 42 11.47 8.80 -19.78
N ILE A 43 11.86 8.36 -20.97
CA ILE A 43 12.94 8.97 -21.74
C ILE A 43 12.46 9.32 -23.14
N GLN A 44 12.97 10.43 -23.68
CA GLN A 44 12.68 10.88 -25.03
C GLN A 44 13.68 10.27 -26.01
N VAL A 45 13.18 9.68 -27.09
CA VAL A 45 13.98 9.22 -28.24
C VAL A 45 13.70 10.14 -29.40
N LYS A 46 14.74 10.84 -29.92
CA LYS A 46 14.63 11.82 -30.99
C LYS A 46 14.93 11.22 -32.35
N PHE A 47 14.05 11.45 -33.31
CA PHE A 47 14.22 11.09 -34.71
C PHE A 47 14.34 12.35 -35.59
N GLU A 48 15.48 12.53 -36.23
CA GLU A 48 15.69 13.52 -37.26
C GLU A 48 15.44 12.88 -38.63
N LYS A 49 14.20 12.97 -39.12
CA LYS A 49 13.70 12.19 -40.25
C LYS A 49 14.47 12.35 -41.55
N ASP A 50 15.01 13.56 -41.77
CA ASP A 50 15.76 13.88 -42.99
C ASP A 50 17.23 13.42 -42.93
N GLU A 51 17.73 13.09 -41.74
CA GLU A 51 19.14 12.75 -41.47
C GLU A 51 19.36 11.28 -41.12
N MET A 52 18.28 10.55 -40.71
CA MET A 52 18.32 9.17 -40.30
C MET A 52 17.86 8.19 -41.40
N ASP A 53 18.22 6.92 -41.23
CA ASP A 53 17.73 5.85 -42.11
C ASP A 53 16.20 5.72 -42.07
N GLU A 54 15.58 5.60 -43.26
CA GLU A 54 14.12 5.57 -43.41
C GLU A 54 13.51 4.35 -42.66
N GLU A 55 14.17 3.20 -42.71
CA GLU A 55 13.73 1.97 -42.02
C GLU A 55 13.77 2.14 -40.48
N LEU A 56 14.79 2.82 -39.94
CA LEU A 56 14.90 3.15 -38.52
C LEU A 56 13.74 4.06 -38.08
N VAL A 57 13.46 5.10 -38.85
CA VAL A 57 12.38 6.06 -38.57
C VAL A 57 11.01 5.37 -38.66
N GLU A 58 10.76 4.58 -39.72
CA GLU A 58 9.50 3.85 -39.89
C GLU A 58 9.28 2.84 -38.77
N THR A 59 10.31 2.09 -38.35
CA THR A 59 10.23 1.14 -37.26
C THR A 59 9.89 1.82 -35.93
N GLY A 60 10.60 2.90 -35.59
CA GLY A 60 10.41 3.61 -34.32
C GLY A 60 9.06 4.34 -34.22
N LEU A 61 8.71 5.08 -35.27
CA LEU A 61 7.48 5.88 -35.28
C LEU A 61 6.24 5.11 -35.72
N GLY A 62 6.40 3.93 -36.32
CA GLY A 62 5.29 3.04 -36.69
C GLY A 62 4.76 2.19 -35.53
N ALA A 63 5.49 2.09 -34.41
CA ALA A 63 5.05 1.34 -33.25
C ALA A 63 3.81 1.98 -32.59
N SER A 64 2.75 1.19 -32.39
CA SER A 64 1.55 1.67 -31.70
C SER A 64 1.84 1.96 -30.21
N ARG A 65 1.00 2.82 -29.60
CA ARG A 65 1.08 3.08 -28.14
C ARG A 65 0.97 1.76 -27.36
N GLU A 66 1.75 1.67 -26.29
CA GLU A 66 1.88 0.50 -25.42
C GLU A 66 2.56 -0.71 -26.08
N SER A 67 3.03 -0.60 -27.34
CA SER A 67 4.00 -1.57 -27.88
C SER A 67 5.27 -1.57 -27.06
N VAL A 68 5.94 -2.71 -26.97
CA VAL A 68 7.23 -2.85 -26.30
C VAL A 68 8.35 -2.69 -27.35
N VAL A 69 9.23 -1.73 -27.10
CA VAL A 69 10.36 -1.46 -27.98
C VAL A 69 11.68 -1.47 -27.21
N SER A 70 12.76 -1.79 -27.93
CA SER A 70 14.14 -1.64 -27.47
C SER A 70 14.82 -0.62 -28.39
N VAL A 71 15.52 0.35 -27.81
CA VAL A 71 16.24 1.40 -28.53
C VAL A 71 17.66 1.43 -28.07
N THR A 72 18.62 1.29 -28.98
CA THR A 72 20.04 1.52 -28.71
C THR A 72 20.48 2.81 -29.37
N GLY A 73 21.21 3.66 -28.65
CA GLY A 73 21.68 4.93 -29.16
C GLY A 73 22.44 5.75 -28.15
N ALA A 74 22.94 6.91 -28.61
CA ALA A 74 23.69 7.83 -27.79
C ALA A 74 22.76 8.74 -26.95
N VAL A 75 23.12 8.97 -25.69
CA VAL A 75 22.42 9.87 -24.77
C VAL A 75 23.01 11.27 -24.89
N GLU A 76 22.15 12.26 -25.13
CA GLU A 76 22.51 13.66 -25.23
C GLU A 76 21.78 14.49 -24.17
N GLU A 77 22.41 15.59 -23.71
CA GLU A 77 21.78 16.54 -22.79
C GLU A 77 20.72 17.36 -23.52
N GLU A 78 19.47 17.29 -23.06
CA GLU A 78 18.37 18.14 -23.55
C GLU A 78 17.47 18.56 -22.35
N PRO A 79 17.72 19.78 -21.82
CA PRO A 79 17.01 20.27 -20.62
C PRO A 79 15.48 20.34 -20.74
N ARG A 80 14.93 20.29 -21.96
CA ARG A 80 13.47 20.32 -22.22
C ARG A 80 12.88 18.90 -22.29
N ALA A 81 13.72 17.87 -22.35
CA ALA A 81 13.26 16.48 -22.28
C ALA A 81 12.78 16.14 -20.86
N PRO A 82 11.89 15.14 -20.69
CA PRO A 82 11.30 14.78 -19.39
C PRO A 82 12.33 14.50 -18.28
N THR A 83 13.48 13.91 -18.63
CA THR A 83 14.57 13.57 -17.71
C THR A 83 15.80 14.47 -17.86
N GLY A 84 15.73 15.54 -18.68
CA GLY A 84 16.87 16.38 -19.01
C GLY A 84 17.81 15.78 -20.04
N VAL A 85 17.51 14.58 -20.54
CA VAL A 85 18.29 13.87 -21.56
C VAL A 85 17.39 13.28 -22.64
N GLU A 86 17.96 13.06 -23.82
CA GLU A 86 17.30 12.37 -24.93
C GLU A 86 18.24 11.32 -25.54
N VAL A 87 17.67 10.33 -26.19
CA VAL A 87 18.41 9.30 -26.93
C VAL A 87 18.31 9.56 -28.42
N THR A 88 19.44 9.68 -29.08
CA THR A 88 19.53 9.66 -30.54
C THR A 88 19.69 8.20 -30.98
N PRO A 89 18.67 7.58 -31.60
CA PRO A 89 18.68 6.14 -31.84
C PRO A 89 19.61 5.75 -32.99
N GLU A 90 20.35 4.66 -32.78
CA GLU A 90 21.12 3.95 -33.80
C GLU A 90 20.38 2.70 -34.31
N SER A 91 19.59 2.08 -33.42
CA SER A 91 18.71 0.98 -33.78
C SER A 91 17.44 0.97 -32.91
N VAL A 92 16.35 0.49 -33.50
CA VAL A 92 15.06 0.26 -32.83
C VAL A 92 14.55 -1.14 -33.18
N GLU A 93 14.15 -1.87 -32.17
CA GLU A 93 13.50 -3.17 -32.30
C GLU A 93 12.12 -3.14 -31.65
N VAL A 94 11.08 -3.52 -32.40
CA VAL A 94 9.74 -3.75 -31.84
C VAL A 94 9.69 -5.17 -31.31
N ILE A 95 9.75 -5.30 -29.98
CA ILE A 95 9.74 -6.61 -29.29
C ILE A 95 8.33 -7.21 -29.31
N SER A 96 7.30 -6.37 -29.13
CA SER A 96 5.90 -6.78 -29.13
C SER A 96 5.02 -5.61 -29.51
N GLU A 97 4.18 -5.80 -30.50
CA GLU A 97 3.15 -4.82 -30.88
C GLU A 97 1.94 -4.90 -29.95
N ALA A 98 1.40 -3.74 -29.61
CA ALA A 98 0.11 -3.61 -28.92
C ALA A 98 -1.02 -3.35 -29.92
N ASP A 99 -2.24 -3.77 -29.54
CA ASP A 99 -3.44 -3.40 -30.27
C ASP A 99 -3.64 -1.88 -30.25
N THR A 100 -4.21 -1.34 -31.32
CA THR A 100 -4.45 0.12 -31.43
C THR A 100 -5.61 0.61 -30.56
N GLU A 101 -6.55 -0.27 -30.22
CA GLU A 101 -7.69 0.01 -29.34
C GLU A 101 -7.43 -0.62 -27.95
N LEU A 102 -7.00 0.21 -27.02
CA LEU A 102 -6.75 -0.22 -25.65
C LEU A 102 -8.03 -0.07 -24.81
N PRO A 103 -8.39 -1.08 -23.99
CA PRO A 103 -9.58 -1.03 -23.15
C PRO A 103 -9.47 -0.02 -21.98
N LEU A 104 -8.25 0.41 -21.67
CA LEU A 104 -7.92 1.42 -20.66
C LEU A 104 -6.77 2.28 -21.16
N ASP A 105 -6.88 3.60 -21.01
CA ASP A 105 -5.76 4.52 -21.28
C ASP A 105 -4.76 4.56 -20.11
N PRO A 106 -3.56 3.98 -20.28
CA PRO A 106 -2.56 3.98 -19.21
C PRO A 106 -1.84 5.32 -19.03
N SER A 107 -2.13 6.33 -19.87
CA SER A 107 -1.53 7.66 -19.71
C SER A 107 -2.16 8.50 -18.60
N GLY A 108 -3.29 8.06 -18.02
CA GLY A 108 -4.02 8.81 -17.00
C GLY A 108 -4.81 10.03 -17.53
N LYS A 109 -4.78 10.31 -18.85
CA LYS A 109 -5.50 11.45 -19.44
C LYS A 109 -7.03 11.27 -19.44
N VAL A 110 -7.49 10.04 -19.33
CA VAL A 110 -8.92 9.69 -19.28
C VAL A 110 -9.17 8.94 -17.98
N ASP A 111 -10.07 9.48 -17.16
CA ASP A 111 -10.52 8.81 -15.95
C ASP A 111 -11.32 7.56 -16.29
N ALA A 112 -11.12 6.52 -15.50
CA ALA A 112 -11.85 5.27 -15.63
C ALA A 112 -12.35 4.82 -14.25
N GLU A 113 -13.56 4.27 -14.24
CA GLU A 113 -14.16 3.66 -13.05
C GLU A 113 -13.27 2.54 -12.48
N LEU A 114 -13.27 2.38 -11.16
CA LEU A 114 -12.44 1.38 -10.48
C LEU A 114 -12.65 -0.03 -11.04
N SER A 115 -13.88 -0.42 -11.37
CA SER A 115 -14.19 -1.71 -11.98
C SER A 115 -13.47 -1.92 -13.31
N THR A 116 -13.49 -0.90 -14.20
CA THR A 116 -12.76 -0.94 -15.48
C THR A 116 -11.24 -1.04 -15.27
N ARG A 117 -10.72 -0.33 -14.27
CA ARG A 117 -9.28 -0.38 -13.89
C ARG A 117 -8.91 -1.77 -13.37
N LEU A 118 -9.74 -2.39 -12.55
CA LEU A 118 -9.51 -3.75 -12.03
C LEU A 118 -9.61 -4.82 -13.13
N ASP A 119 -10.58 -4.72 -14.05
CA ASP A 119 -10.71 -5.64 -15.19
C ASP A 119 -9.53 -5.54 -16.16
N ASN A 120 -8.87 -4.39 -16.21
CA ASN A 120 -7.71 -4.13 -17.08
C ASN A 120 -6.43 -3.84 -16.27
N ARG A 121 -6.21 -4.60 -15.20
CA ARG A 121 -5.21 -4.34 -14.18
C ARG A 121 -3.79 -4.17 -14.70
N THR A 122 -3.40 -4.92 -15.74
CA THR A 122 -2.07 -4.79 -16.38
C THR A 122 -1.84 -3.40 -16.96
N LEU A 123 -2.85 -2.79 -17.58
CA LEU A 123 -2.75 -1.42 -18.11
C LEU A 123 -2.86 -0.38 -17.00
N ASP A 124 -3.71 -0.61 -16.00
CA ASP A 124 -3.85 0.25 -14.84
C ASP A 124 -2.53 0.38 -14.06
N LEU A 125 -1.82 -0.74 -13.86
CA LEU A 125 -0.50 -0.74 -13.19
C LEU A 125 0.65 -0.17 -14.03
N ARG A 126 0.40 0.25 -15.26
CA ARG A 126 1.33 1.06 -16.05
C ARG A 126 1.18 2.55 -15.79
N ARG A 127 0.14 2.96 -15.07
CA ARG A 127 -0.06 4.33 -14.61
C ARG A 127 0.86 4.59 -13.42
N GLU A 128 1.40 5.79 -13.32
CA GLU A 128 2.33 6.17 -12.24
C GLU A 128 1.65 6.06 -10.87
N GLU A 129 0.39 6.51 -10.75
CA GLU A 129 -0.38 6.42 -9.51
C GLU A 129 -0.66 4.96 -9.10
N GLY A 130 -0.96 4.08 -10.08
CA GLY A 130 -1.17 2.65 -9.83
C GLY A 130 0.09 1.96 -9.34
N GLN A 131 1.24 2.26 -9.92
CA GLN A 131 2.55 1.75 -9.55
C GLN A 131 2.96 2.27 -8.15
N ALA A 132 2.80 3.58 -7.91
CA ALA A 132 3.17 4.25 -6.67
C ALA A 132 2.54 3.59 -5.43
N ILE A 133 1.25 3.22 -5.48
CA ILE A 133 0.56 2.54 -4.38
C ILE A 133 1.26 1.23 -3.99
N PHE A 134 1.69 0.43 -4.99
CA PHE A 134 2.36 -0.85 -4.71
C PHE A 134 3.79 -0.67 -4.23
N GLU A 135 4.50 0.33 -4.73
CA GLU A 135 5.86 0.66 -4.29
C GLU A 135 5.86 1.19 -2.85
N ILE A 136 4.94 2.11 -2.50
CA ILE A 136 4.74 2.58 -1.11
C ILE A 136 4.38 1.39 -0.21
N ARG A 137 3.44 0.53 -0.64
CA ARG A 137 3.07 -0.66 0.14
C ARG A 137 4.27 -1.57 0.40
N ALA A 138 5.13 -1.78 -0.58
CA ALA A 138 6.34 -2.60 -0.43
C ALA A 138 7.32 -1.97 0.58
N GLU A 139 7.48 -0.66 0.55
CA GLU A 139 8.32 0.08 1.50
C GLU A 139 7.76 0.03 2.94
N VAL A 140 6.45 0.23 3.11
CA VAL A 140 5.76 0.05 4.41
C VAL A 140 6.03 -1.34 4.96
N MET A 141 5.86 -2.40 4.15
CA MET A 141 6.09 -3.78 4.59
C MET A 141 7.55 -4.07 4.96
N ARG A 142 8.51 -3.39 4.31
CA ARG A 142 9.94 -3.44 4.68
C ARG A 142 10.17 -2.78 6.04
N ALA A 143 9.68 -1.55 6.22
CA ALA A 143 9.87 -0.78 7.45
C ALA A 143 9.23 -1.47 8.66
N VAL A 144 8.02 -2.00 8.51
CA VAL A 144 7.31 -2.76 9.56
C VAL A 144 8.13 -3.97 10.01
N ARG A 145 8.73 -4.74 9.07
CA ARG A 145 9.60 -5.87 9.44
C ARG A 145 10.85 -5.42 10.20
N GLU A 146 11.43 -4.31 9.83
CA GLU A 146 12.60 -3.76 10.53
C GLU A 146 12.21 -3.29 11.93
N ALA A 147 11.12 -2.56 12.10
CA ALA A 147 10.63 -2.12 13.39
C ALA A 147 10.36 -3.30 14.36
N PHE A 148 9.74 -4.39 13.90
CA PHE A 148 9.57 -5.58 14.73
C PHE A 148 10.88 -6.27 15.08
N ARG A 149 11.88 -6.27 14.19
CA ARG A 149 13.21 -6.81 14.50
C ARG A 149 13.96 -5.96 15.53
N GLU A 150 13.80 -4.65 15.48
CA GLU A 150 14.32 -3.72 16.49
C GLU A 150 13.63 -3.90 17.85
N ALA A 151 12.36 -4.37 17.86
CA ALA A 151 11.65 -4.80 19.05
C ALA A 151 12.00 -6.24 19.49
N ASP A 152 13.06 -6.84 18.93
CA ASP A 152 13.51 -8.22 19.19
C ASP A 152 12.44 -9.29 18.89
N ALA A 153 11.53 -9.05 17.96
CA ALA A 153 10.49 -9.99 17.58
C ALA A 153 10.92 -10.92 16.43
N THR A 154 10.51 -12.17 16.52
CA THR A 154 10.77 -13.21 15.51
C THR A 154 9.57 -13.33 14.56
N GLU A 155 9.80 -13.25 13.24
CA GLU A 155 8.76 -13.48 12.23
C GLU A 155 8.32 -14.94 12.21
N ILE A 156 7.03 -15.19 12.32
CA ILE A 156 6.42 -16.53 12.27
C ILE A 156 5.36 -16.61 11.16
N ASN A 157 4.95 -17.82 10.82
CA ASN A 157 3.84 -18.08 9.90
C ASN A 157 2.90 -19.08 10.52
N THR A 158 1.64 -18.68 10.72
CA THR A 158 0.61 -19.52 11.30
C THR A 158 -0.25 -20.20 10.21
N PRO A 159 -0.94 -21.32 10.54
CA PRO A 159 -1.84 -21.97 9.60
C PRO A 159 -2.97 -21.07 9.13
N LYS A 160 -3.25 -21.09 7.82
CA LYS A 160 -4.35 -20.32 7.19
C LYS A 160 -5.58 -21.18 6.89
N ILE A 161 -5.49 -22.49 7.11
CA ILE A 161 -6.61 -23.43 7.10
C ILE A 161 -6.72 -23.99 8.51
N VAL A 162 -7.86 -23.80 9.15
CA VAL A 162 -8.10 -24.11 10.56
C VAL A 162 -9.34 -24.98 10.75
N ALA A 163 -9.39 -25.74 11.84
CA ALA A 163 -10.51 -26.64 12.12
C ALA A 163 -11.71 -25.93 12.78
N THR A 164 -11.51 -24.73 13.32
CA THR A 164 -12.53 -23.93 14.00
C THR A 164 -12.17 -22.45 13.92
N GLY A 165 -13.14 -21.56 14.16
CA GLY A 165 -12.90 -20.13 14.27
C GLY A 165 -11.92 -19.80 15.39
N THR A 166 -11.15 -18.75 15.18
CA THR A 166 -10.13 -18.24 16.10
C THR A 166 -10.60 -17.00 16.87
N GLU A 167 -11.61 -16.32 16.36
CA GLU A 167 -12.24 -15.13 16.94
C GLU A 167 -13.76 -15.23 16.78
N GLY A 168 -14.50 -15.42 17.84
CA GLY A 168 -15.97 -15.32 17.88
C GLY A 168 -16.81 -16.17 16.91
N GLY A 169 -16.24 -16.76 15.88
CA GLY A 169 -16.81 -17.80 15.02
C GLY A 169 -17.93 -17.42 14.05
N THR A 170 -18.34 -16.16 13.94
CA THR A 170 -19.54 -15.79 13.19
C THR A 170 -19.30 -15.49 11.71
N GLU A 171 -18.11 -15.13 11.29
CA GLU A 171 -17.80 -14.69 9.91
C GLU A 171 -16.68 -15.52 9.30
N LEU A 172 -16.95 -16.82 9.12
CA LEU A 172 -16.01 -17.79 8.60
C LEU A 172 -16.28 -18.15 7.16
N PHE A 173 -15.23 -18.23 6.34
CA PHE A 173 -15.29 -18.91 5.05
C PHE A 173 -15.13 -20.41 5.22
N PRO A 174 -16.18 -21.24 5.06
CA PRO A 174 -16.06 -22.68 5.12
C PRO A 174 -15.40 -23.21 3.86
N ILE A 175 -14.52 -24.20 4.01
CA ILE A 175 -13.88 -24.91 2.91
C ILE A 175 -14.01 -26.41 3.09
N THR A 176 -13.98 -27.16 1.99
CA THR A 176 -13.91 -28.63 2.04
C THR A 176 -12.44 -29.05 2.04
N TYR A 177 -11.99 -29.67 3.12
CA TYR A 177 -10.62 -30.14 3.30
C TYR A 177 -10.60 -31.67 3.44
N PHE A 178 -10.20 -32.40 2.38
CA PHE A 178 -10.21 -33.88 2.33
C PHE A 178 -11.55 -34.52 2.78
N GLY A 179 -12.68 -33.91 2.39
CA GLY A 179 -14.02 -34.40 2.75
C GLY A 179 -14.50 -34.05 4.15
N GLN A 180 -13.73 -33.25 4.88
CA GLN A 180 -14.11 -32.64 6.16
C GLN A 180 -14.31 -31.14 6.00
N GLU A 181 -15.10 -30.54 6.88
CA GLU A 181 -15.22 -29.08 6.96
C GLU A 181 -13.99 -28.49 7.64
N ALA A 182 -13.46 -27.42 7.09
CA ALA A 182 -12.43 -26.57 7.66
C ALA A 182 -12.80 -25.12 7.32
N PHE A 183 -12.01 -24.17 7.81
CA PHE A 183 -12.28 -22.74 7.64
C PHE A 183 -11.00 -21.99 7.23
N MET A 184 -11.17 -20.89 6.51
CA MET A 184 -10.11 -19.91 6.34
C MET A 184 -9.89 -19.18 7.67
N ASN A 185 -8.62 -18.87 7.99
CA ASN A 185 -8.25 -18.24 9.26
C ASN A 185 -8.67 -16.77 9.29
N GLN A 186 -9.40 -16.35 10.33
CA GLN A 186 -9.80 -14.96 10.55
C GLN A 186 -8.67 -14.09 11.14
N SER A 187 -7.80 -14.72 11.96
CA SER A 187 -6.73 -14.07 12.71
C SER A 187 -5.72 -15.10 13.20
N PRO A 188 -4.43 -14.77 13.35
CA PRO A 188 -3.44 -15.63 13.96
C PRO A 188 -3.50 -15.65 15.50
N GLN A 189 -4.46 -14.97 16.14
CA GLN A 189 -4.48 -14.64 17.58
C GLN A 189 -4.10 -15.81 18.50
N LEU A 190 -4.79 -16.94 18.41
CA LEU A 190 -4.52 -18.08 19.29
C LEU A 190 -3.16 -18.73 19.03
N PHE A 191 -2.70 -18.72 17.77
CA PHE A 191 -1.40 -19.28 17.42
C PHE A 191 -0.25 -18.38 17.89
N LYS A 192 -0.35 -17.06 17.67
CA LYS A 192 0.71 -16.13 18.11
C LYS A 192 0.86 -16.12 19.62
N GLN A 193 -0.25 -16.19 20.41
CA GLN A 193 -0.22 -16.34 21.85
C GLN A 193 0.48 -17.63 22.31
N LEU A 194 0.18 -18.77 21.65
CA LEU A 194 0.85 -20.05 21.94
C LEU A 194 2.35 -19.98 21.69
N VAL A 195 2.76 -19.29 20.61
CA VAL A 195 4.18 -19.17 20.26
C VAL A 195 4.90 -18.19 21.18
N ALA A 196 4.30 -17.06 21.54
CA ALA A 196 4.88 -16.10 22.49
C ALA A 196 5.03 -16.71 23.90
N GLY A 197 4.13 -17.63 24.29
CA GLY A 197 4.26 -18.41 25.53
C GLY A 197 5.40 -19.42 25.53
N SER A 198 6.18 -19.53 24.44
CA SER A 198 7.39 -20.36 24.34
C SER A 198 8.65 -19.54 24.61
N ASN A 199 9.83 -20.13 24.33
CA ASN A 199 11.12 -19.41 24.44
C ASN A 199 11.37 -18.36 23.34
N LEU A 200 10.40 -18.13 22.44
CA LEU A 200 10.49 -17.04 21.46
C LEU A 200 10.10 -15.68 22.03
N GLU A 201 9.24 -15.68 23.04
CA GLU A 201 8.80 -14.52 23.84
C GLU A 201 8.13 -13.39 23.04
N ARG A 202 8.74 -12.93 21.95
CA ARG A 202 8.21 -11.88 21.05
C ARG A 202 8.16 -12.39 19.63
N VAL A 203 6.97 -12.35 19.05
CA VAL A 203 6.74 -12.84 17.68
C VAL A 203 5.87 -11.87 16.90
N PHE A 204 6.04 -11.89 15.59
CA PHE A 204 5.14 -11.17 14.69
C PHE A 204 4.83 -12.00 13.45
N GLU A 205 3.70 -11.74 12.84
CA GLU A 205 3.31 -12.29 11.55
C GLU A 205 2.81 -11.18 10.64
N ILE A 206 3.23 -11.23 9.37
CA ILE A 206 2.63 -10.46 8.30
C ILE A 206 2.05 -11.45 7.31
N GLY A 207 0.72 -11.60 7.31
CA GLY A 207 0.08 -12.66 6.57
C GLY A 207 -1.39 -12.42 6.24
N PRO A 208 -1.96 -13.23 5.33
CA PRO A 208 -3.36 -13.10 4.94
C PRO A 208 -4.31 -13.54 6.07
N ILE A 209 -5.40 -12.79 6.21
CA ILE A 209 -6.57 -13.12 7.02
C ILE A 209 -7.82 -13.07 6.15
N PHE A 210 -8.87 -13.78 6.57
CA PHE A 210 -10.10 -13.96 5.80
C PHE A 210 -11.31 -13.78 6.70
N ARG A 211 -12.13 -12.78 6.43
CA ARG A 211 -13.37 -12.51 7.18
C ARG A 211 -14.54 -12.50 6.21
N ALA A 212 -15.57 -13.29 6.48
CA ALA A 212 -16.74 -13.41 5.61
C ALA A 212 -17.71 -12.22 5.83
N GLU A 213 -17.20 -11.01 5.69
CA GLU A 213 -17.97 -9.77 5.84
C GLU A 213 -19.10 -9.69 4.83
N GLU A 214 -20.34 -9.52 5.29
CA GLU A 214 -21.51 -9.37 4.43
C GLU A 214 -21.64 -7.96 3.84
N HIS A 215 -20.85 -7.01 4.34
CA HIS A 215 -20.92 -5.60 3.97
C HIS A 215 -19.85 -5.24 2.93
N ASN A 216 -20.26 -4.58 1.85
CA ASN A 216 -19.36 -4.04 0.84
C ASN A 216 -19.08 -2.56 1.14
N THR A 217 -18.10 -2.31 1.99
CA THR A 217 -17.67 -0.94 2.37
C THR A 217 -16.18 -0.77 2.11
N PRO A 218 -15.66 0.46 2.04
CA PRO A 218 -14.23 0.70 1.91
C PRO A 218 -13.37 0.20 3.10
N ARG A 219 -14.00 -0.09 4.24
CA ARG A 219 -13.34 -0.53 5.48
C ARG A 219 -13.33 -2.04 5.67
N HIS A 220 -14.23 -2.79 5.02
CA HIS A 220 -14.40 -4.23 5.22
C HIS A 220 -13.91 -5.00 3.99
N LEU A 221 -12.84 -5.75 4.17
CA LEU A 221 -12.27 -6.61 3.15
C LEU A 221 -12.42 -8.08 3.57
N ASN A 222 -12.85 -8.92 2.61
CA ASN A 222 -12.96 -10.36 2.83
C ASN A 222 -11.60 -11.06 2.90
N GLU A 223 -10.57 -10.45 2.31
CA GLU A 223 -9.18 -10.88 2.37
C GLU A 223 -8.28 -9.66 2.60
N ALA A 224 -7.49 -9.67 3.67
CA ALA A 224 -6.57 -8.61 4.01
C ALA A 224 -5.21 -9.18 4.43
N THR A 225 -4.18 -8.33 4.38
CA THR A 225 -2.89 -8.66 4.99
C THR A 225 -2.88 -8.07 6.39
N SER A 226 -2.88 -8.92 7.39
CA SER A 226 -2.75 -8.52 8.80
C SER A 226 -1.27 -8.36 9.17
N ILE A 227 -1.01 -7.43 10.07
CA ILE A 227 0.27 -7.19 10.72
C ILE A 227 0.04 -7.43 12.20
N ASP A 228 0.55 -8.53 12.72
CA ASP A 228 0.26 -9.03 14.06
C ASP A 228 1.54 -9.10 14.90
N PHE A 229 1.45 -8.68 16.15
CA PHE A 229 2.50 -8.80 17.15
C PHE A 229 1.98 -9.51 18.39
N GLU A 230 2.85 -10.23 19.09
CA GLU A 230 2.56 -10.83 20.40
C GLU A 230 3.84 -10.86 21.23
N GLY A 231 3.76 -10.37 22.49
CA GLY A 231 4.90 -10.28 23.39
C GLY A 231 4.60 -10.87 24.77
N ALA A 232 5.45 -11.81 25.23
CA ALA A 232 5.44 -12.26 26.62
C ALA A 232 6.15 -11.23 27.50
N PHE A 233 5.80 -11.19 28.80
CA PHE A 233 6.34 -10.25 29.79
C PHE A 233 6.12 -8.78 29.44
N CYS A 234 5.09 -8.48 28.66
CA CYS A 234 4.66 -7.15 28.25
C CYS A 234 3.27 -6.87 28.82
N ASP A 235 3.00 -5.62 29.13
CA ASP A 235 1.65 -5.15 29.40
C ASP A 235 1.05 -4.44 28.16
N HIS A 236 -0.17 -3.95 28.27
CA HIS A 236 -0.84 -3.24 27.18
C HIS A 236 -0.14 -1.92 26.80
N ASN A 237 0.57 -1.27 27.74
CA ASN A 237 1.34 -0.07 27.43
C ASN A 237 2.56 -0.40 26.58
N ASP A 238 3.27 -1.50 26.88
CA ASP A 238 4.38 -1.98 26.05
C ASP A 238 3.88 -2.33 24.63
N ALA A 239 2.68 -2.93 24.51
CA ALA A 239 2.08 -3.24 23.21
C ALA A 239 1.71 -1.97 22.42
N MET A 240 1.14 -0.94 23.07
CA MET A 240 0.88 0.36 22.45
C MET A 240 2.16 1.03 21.98
N ASP A 241 3.24 0.99 22.76
CA ASP A 241 4.53 1.58 22.40
C ASP A 241 5.13 0.87 21.15
N VAL A 242 4.98 -0.46 21.04
CA VAL A 242 5.37 -1.20 19.83
C VAL A 242 4.51 -0.80 18.65
N CYS A 243 3.19 -0.73 18.78
CA CYS A 243 2.29 -0.29 17.72
C CYS A 243 2.65 1.11 17.22
N GLU A 244 2.85 2.06 18.13
CA GLU A 244 3.27 3.42 17.81
C GLU A 244 4.58 3.43 17.02
N SER A 245 5.60 2.71 17.51
CA SER A 245 6.91 2.66 16.85
C SER A 245 6.85 2.07 15.44
N VAL A 246 6.04 1.04 15.23
CA VAL A 246 5.84 0.39 13.93
C VAL A 246 5.18 1.35 12.93
N VAL A 247 4.13 2.06 13.36
CA VAL A 247 3.44 3.04 12.50
C VAL A 247 4.36 4.20 12.15
N VAL A 248 5.04 4.78 13.14
CA VAL A 248 5.99 5.88 12.91
C VAL A 248 7.09 5.48 11.95
N SER A 249 7.72 4.30 12.15
CA SER A 249 8.76 3.78 11.26
C SER A 249 8.27 3.59 9.82
N ALA A 250 7.01 3.16 9.64
CA ALA A 250 6.41 3.05 8.31
C ALA A 250 6.25 4.42 7.63
N TYR A 251 5.75 5.42 8.36
CA TYR A 251 5.63 6.79 7.83
C TYR A 251 6.98 7.41 7.51
N GLU A 252 7.97 7.30 8.40
CA GLU A 252 9.33 7.81 8.20
C GLU A 252 9.98 7.19 6.96
N ALA A 253 9.86 5.86 6.80
CA ALA A 253 10.41 5.16 5.64
C ALA A 253 9.76 5.62 4.32
N VAL A 254 8.45 5.82 4.30
CA VAL A 254 7.74 6.34 3.12
C VAL A 254 8.16 7.79 2.83
N ALA A 255 8.24 8.64 3.85
CA ALA A 255 8.70 10.03 3.70
C ALA A 255 10.13 10.11 3.17
N GLU A 256 11.03 9.21 3.60
CA GLU A 256 12.42 9.19 3.16
C GLU A 256 12.60 8.58 1.76
N ASN A 257 11.93 7.46 1.47
CA ASN A 257 12.27 6.61 0.32
C ASN A 257 11.26 6.66 -0.84
N CYS A 258 10.06 7.27 -0.65
CA CYS A 258 8.99 7.24 -1.63
C CYS A 258 8.60 8.63 -2.18
N GLN A 259 9.53 9.57 -2.29
CA GLN A 259 9.28 10.94 -2.75
C GLN A 259 8.57 10.97 -4.11
N ARG A 260 9.11 10.25 -5.10
CA ARG A 260 8.53 10.16 -6.44
C ARG A 260 7.11 9.58 -6.43
N GLN A 261 6.87 8.59 -5.57
CA GLN A 261 5.58 7.94 -5.43
C GLN A 261 4.55 8.86 -4.77
N LEU A 262 4.98 9.65 -3.79
CA LEU A 262 4.15 10.69 -3.16
C LEU A 262 3.80 11.79 -4.17
N GLU A 263 4.76 12.24 -4.98
CA GLU A 263 4.52 13.18 -6.09
C GLU A 263 3.50 12.63 -7.09
N ALA A 264 3.62 11.34 -7.48
CA ALA A 264 2.69 10.70 -8.40
C ALA A 264 1.24 10.60 -7.85
N LEU A 265 1.08 10.70 -6.54
CA LEU A 265 -0.21 10.68 -5.85
C LEU A 265 -0.69 12.07 -5.41
N ASP A 266 0.05 13.14 -5.73
CA ASP A 266 -0.20 14.52 -5.27
C ASP A 266 -0.23 14.64 -3.73
N LEU A 267 0.59 13.84 -3.03
CA LEU A 267 0.63 13.77 -1.55
C LEU A 267 1.93 14.34 -0.94
N GLU A 268 2.92 14.72 -1.75
CA GLU A 268 4.25 15.13 -1.27
C GLU A 268 4.23 16.33 -0.33
N ALA A 269 3.24 17.21 -0.46
CA ALA A 269 3.10 18.41 0.36
C ALA A 269 2.35 18.18 1.69
N GLU A 270 1.59 17.10 1.79
CA GLU A 270 0.70 16.80 2.92
C GLU A 270 1.16 15.59 3.74
N PHE A 271 2.09 14.78 3.19
CA PHE A 271 2.55 13.56 3.84
C PHE A 271 3.68 13.86 4.83
N GLU A 272 3.36 13.79 6.12
CA GLU A 272 4.31 13.95 7.21
C GLU A 272 4.21 12.78 8.20
N PRO A 273 5.35 12.28 8.74
CA PRO A 273 5.32 11.34 9.86
C PRO A 273 4.56 11.93 11.05
N PRO A 274 3.77 11.11 11.75
CA PRO A 274 2.98 11.59 12.87
C PRO A 274 3.86 11.99 14.06
N GLU A 275 3.43 13.00 14.80
CA GLU A 275 4.08 13.40 16.07
C GLU A 275 3.84 12.36 17.17
N THR A 276 4.86 12.09 17.98
CA THR A 276 4.81 11.17 19.12
C THR A 276 5.01 11.90 20.46
N PRO A 277 4.51 11.36 21.58
CA PRO A 277 3.69 10.15 21.72
C PRO A 277 2.25 10.37 21.26
N PHE A 278 1.58 9.30 20.79
CA PHE A 278 0.16 9.37 20.46
C PHE A 278 -0.68 9.56 21.72
N PRO A 279 -1.69 10.45 21.70
CA PRO A 279 -2.63 10.59 22.80
C PRO A 279 -3.29 9.26 23.16
N ARG A 280 -3.46 8.99 24.47
CA ARG A 280 -4.21 7.84 24.99
C ARG A 280 -5.45 8.34 25.67
N LEU A 281 -6.61 8.05 25.12
CA LEU A 281 -7.92 8.44 25.63
C LEU A 281 -8.57 7.22 26.25
N SER A 282 -9.15 7.36 27.45
CA SER A 282 -10.02 6.30 27.94
C SER A 282 -11.30 6.23 27.11
N TYR A 283 -11.95 5.05 27.07
CA TYR A 283 -13.24 4.89 26.41
C TYR A 283 -14.30 5.91 26.95
N GLU A 284 -14.27 6.21 28.25
CA GLU A 284 -15.16 7.24 28.85
C GLU A 284 -14.87 8.63 28.25
N GLU A 285 -13.59 9.03 28.18
CA GLU A 285 -13.21 10.29 27.52
C GLU A 285 -13.60 10.32 26.04
N ALA A 286 -13.45 9.20 25.33
CA ALA A 286 -13.83 9.10 23.92
C ALA A 286 -15.34 9.36 23.74
N ILE A 287 -16.21 8.71 24.55
CA ILE A 287 -17.66 8.95 24.55
C ILE A 287 -18.00 10.41 24.88
N GLU A 288 -17.38 10.97 25.91
CA GLU A 288 -17.61 12.36 26.31
C GLU A 288 -17.27 13.33 25.17
N ARG A 289 -16.14 13.14 24.50
CA ARG A 289 -15.73 13.98 23.36
C ARG A 289 -16.67 13.81 22.17
N ILE A 290 -17.00 12.58 21.79
CA ILE A 290 -17.95 12.31 20.70
C ILE A 290 -19.30 12.99 20.97
N ASN A 291 -19.84 12.81 22.17
CA ASN A 291 -21.12 13.44 22.55
C ASN A 291 -21.04 14.97 22.55
N ALA A 292 -19.89 15.54 22.88
CA ALA A 292 -19.68 16.99 22.87
C ALA A 292 -19.65 17.60 21.47
N THR A 293 -19.30 16.83 20.43
CA THR A 293 -19.33 17.30 19.03
C THR A 293 -20.76 17.59 18.56
N GLY A 294 -21.73 16.82 19.06
CA GLY A 294 -23.14 16.93 18.65
C GLY A 294 -23.41 16.42 17.23
N GLU A 295 -22.52 15.62 16.66
CA GLU A 295 -22.67 15.06 15.32
C GLU A 295 -23.54 13.80 15.28
N LEU A 296 -23.73 13.13 16.42
CA LEU A 296 -24.62 11.99 16.53
C LEU A 296 -26.06 12.42 16.89
N ASP A 297 -27.04 11.73 16.29
CA ASP A 297 -28.46 11.94 16.60
C ASP A 297 -28.85 11.54 18.04
N GLU A 298 -28.18 10.50 18.57
CA GLU A 298 -28.33 10.00 19.93
C GLU A 298 -26.98 10.03 20.66
N GLN A 299 -27.00 10.36 21.95
CA GLN A 299 -25.80 10.33 22.77
C GLN A 299 -25.39 8.90 23.08
N LEU A 300 -24.09 8.62 22.97
CA LEU A 300 -23.51 7.37 23.42
C LEU A 300 -23.52 7.28 24.95
N VAL A 301 -23.77 6.08 25.46
CA VAL A 301 -23.70 5.76 26.88
C VAL A 301 -22.66 4.65 27.10
N TRP A 302 -22.28 4.46 28.34
CA TRP A 302 -21.36 3.39 28.71
C TRP A 302 -21.79 2.01 28.22
N GLY A 303 -20.89 1.29 27.54
CA GLY A 303 -21.15 -0.03 26.96
C GLY A 303 -21.64 -0.02 25.52
N ASP A 304 -21.87 1.16 24.93
CA ASP A 304 -22.20 1.26 23.52
C ASP A 304 -20.94 1.03 22.65
N ASP A 305 -21.12 0.40 21.51
CA ASP A 305 -20.08 0.36 20.49
C ASP A 305 -19.95 1.75 19.83
N LEU A 306 -18.72 2.10 19.39
CA LEU A 306 -18.47 3.39 18.75
C LEU A 306 -18.91 3.32 17.27
N PRO A 307 -19.95 4.05 16.86
CA PRO A 307 -20.35 4.05 15.47
C PRO A 307 -19.34 4.81 14.59
N THR A 308 -19.29 4.48 13.31
CA THR A 308 -18.36 5.09 12.33
C THR A 308 -18.42 6.63 12.32
N GLU A 309 -19.62 7.22 12.49
CA GLU A 309 -19.78 8.67 12.59
C GLU A 309 -19.11 9.22 13.86
N GLY A 310 -19.21 8.49 14.96
CA GLY A 310 -18.57 8.85 16.24
C GLY A 310 -17.04 8.76 16.16
N GLU A 311 -16.50 7.68 15.59
CA GLU A 311 -15.05 7.54 15.36
C GLU A 311 -14.51 8.67 14.49
N LYS A 312 -15.24 9.03 13.44
CA LYS A 312 -14.85 10.15 12.56
C LYS A 312 -14.86 11.47 13.29
N ALA A 313 -15.93 11.75 14.08
CA ALA A 313 -16.03 12.97 14.86
C ALA A 313 -14.89 13.11 15.88
N LEU A 314 -14.53 11.99 16.55
CA LEU A 314 -13.41 11.95 17.47
C LEU A 314 -12.07 12.13 16.74
N GLY A 315 -11.90 11.50 15.58
CA GLY A 315 -10.71 11.67 14.75
C GLY A 315 -10.49 13.11 14.29
N ASP A 316 -11.56 13.80 13.91
CA ASP A 316 -11.51 15.22 13.52
C ASP A 316 -11.21 16.13 14.74
N ASP A 317 -11.66 15.77 15.95
CA ASP A 317 -11.37 16.49 17.20
C ASP A 317 -9.91 16.31 17.64
N VAL A 318 -9.37 15.08 17.57
CA VAL A 318 -7.97 14.78 17.97
C VAL A 318 -6.97 15.25 16.92
N GLY A 319 -7.29 15.13 15.65
CA GLY A 319 -6.51 15.65 14.51
C GLY A 319 -5.24 14.85 14.17
N GLY A 320 -5.01 13.67 14.76
CA GLY A 320 -3.85 12.81 14.53
C GLY A 320 -4.10 11.38 14.96
N HIS A 321 -3.06 10.55 15.02
CA HIS A 321 -3.17 9.20 15.58
C HIS A 321 -3.38 9.25 17.09
N TYR A 322 -4.18 8.32 17.62
CA TYR A 322 -4.45 8.21 19.07
C TYR A 322 -4.85 6.78 19.42
N PHE A 323 -4.82 6.48 20.73
CA PHE A 323 -5.34 5.23 21.27
C PHE A 323 -6.63 5.47 22.05
N ILE A 324 -7.54 4.50 21.99
CA ILE A 324 -8.66 4.37 22.92
C ILE A 324 -8.35 3.18 23.82
N THR A 325 -8.36 3.40 25.13
CA THR A 325 -8.02 2.41 26.17
C THR A 325 -9.17 2.21 27.14
N ASP A 326 -9.02 1.26 28.06
CA ASP A 326 -9.94 1.07 29.17
C ASP A 326 -11.38 0.81 28.70
N TRP A 327 -11.52 -0.06 27.70
CA TRP A 327 -12.81 -0.46 27.18
C TRP A 327 -13.60 -1.27 28.22
N PRO A 328 -14.96 -1.22 28.21
CA PRO A 328 -15.78 -2.12 29.02
C PRO A 328 -15.42 -3.60 28.71
N ALA A 329 -15.14 -4.37 29.75
CA ALA A 329 -14.73 -5.78 29.59
C ALA A 329 -15.78 -6.62 28.86
N GLU A 330 -17.07 -6.30 29.05
CA GLU A 330 -18.19 -7.05 28.48
C GLU A 330 -18.34 -6.99 26.95
N ILE A 331 -17.72 -5.97 26.30
CA ILE A 331 -17.79 -5.79 24.85
C ILE A 331 -16.50 -6.24 24.12
N LYS A 332 -15.45 -6.61 24.85
CA LYS A 332 -14.20 -7.10 24.25
C LYS A 332 -14.14 -8.63 24.20
N PRO A 333 -13.39 -9.22 23.25
CA PRO A 333 -13.24 -10.66 23.10
C PRO A 333 -12.62 -11.33 24.34
N PHE A 334 -12.94 -12.60 24.54
CA PHE A 334 -12.53 -13.42 25.71
C PHE A 334 -11.01 -13.54 25.93
N TYR A 335 -10.20 -13.27 24.92
CA TYR A 335 -8.72 -13.37 25.00
C TYR A 335 -8.06 -12.07 25.43
N ILE A 336 -8.82 -10.98 25.57
CA ILE A 336 -8.33 -9.72 26.13
C ILE A 336 -8.45 -9.80 27.66
N MET A 337 -7.39 -9.41 28.35
CA MET A 337 -7.32 -9.45 29.81
C MET A 337 -8.13 -8.31 30.42
N ASP A 338 -8.89 -8.61 31.45
CA ASP A 338 -9.58 -7.61 32.25
C ASP A 338 -8.62 -6.94 33.24
N HIS A 339 -8.96 -5.72 33.67
CA HIS A 339 -8.35 -5.11 34.85
C HIS A 339 -8.77 -5.88 36.13
N ASP A 340 -8.05 -5.65 37.24
CA ASP A 340 -8.29 -6.34 38.51
C ASP A 340 -9.71 -6.15 39.07
N ASP A 341 -10.41 -5.09 38.69
CA ASP A 341 -11.79 -4.82 39.08
C ASP A 341 -12.83 -5.58 38.24
N GLY A 342 -12.44 -6.08 37.06
CA GLY A 342 -13.29 -6.82 36.14
C GLY A 342 -14.35 -5.99 35.41
N GLU A 343 -14.32 -4.66 35.52
CA GLU A 343 -15.24 -3.74 34.82
C GLU A 343 -14.63 -3.27 33.49
N LEU A 344 -13.31 -3.08 33.47
CA LEU A 344 -12.54 -2.62 32.33
C LEU A 344 -11.64 -3.72 31.79
N SER A 345 -11.32 -3.64 30.52
CA SER A 345 -10.31 -4.48 29.87
C SER A 345 -9.03 -3.69 29.58
N THR A 346 -7.92 -4.41 29.47
CA THR A 346 -6.65 -3.88 29.00
C THR A 346 -6.57 -3.73 27.48
N GLY A 347 -7.69 -3.96 26.79
CA GLY A 347 -7.82 -3.78 25.35
C GLY A 347 -7.60 -2.31 24.95
N PHE A 348 -7.01 -2.12 23.80
CA PHE A 348 -6.86 -0.81 23.19
C PHE A 348 -7.10 -0.91 21.68
N ASP A 349 -7.55 0.19 21.09
CA ASP A 349 -7.64 0.36 19.65
C ASP A 349 -6.77 1.56 19.25
N MET A 350 -5.96 1.42 18.20
CA MET A 350 -5.20 2.52 17.63
C MET A 350 -5.94 3.12 16.46
N MET A 351 -6.21 4.40 16.57
CA MET A 351 -7.04 5.14 15.64
C MET A 351 -6.21 6.10 14.77
N HIS A 352 -6.61 6.23 13.53
CA HIS A 352 -6.29 7.33 12.64
C HIS A 352 -7.53 8.20 12.47
N PRO A 353 -7.45 9.52 12.16
CA PRO A 353 -8.63 10.37 11.96
C PRO A 353 -9.69 9.85 10.97
N ARG A 354 -9.32 8.90 10.14
CA ARG A 354 -10.21 8.32 9.12
C ARG A 354 -10.66 6.89 9.38
N MET A 355 -9.95 6.14 10.24
CA MET A 355 -10.21 4.72 10.48
C MET A 355 -9.49 4.19 11.70
N GLU A 356 -9.95 3.05 12.22
CA GLU A 356 -9.22 2.18 13.12
C GLU A 356 -8.07 1.49 12.36
N LEU A 357 -6.90 1.43 12.98
CA LEU A 357 -5.70 0.79 12.44
C LEU A 357 -5.38 -0.53 13.15
N VAL A 358 -5.60 -0.62 14.46
CA VAL A 358 -5.30 -1.78 15.31
C VAL A 358 -6.41 -1.99 16.32
#